data_a2de331879fc30683264965fce97933e
#
_entry.id   a2de331879fc30683264965fce97933e
#
_cell.length_a   1.000
_cell.length_b   1.000
_cell.length_c   1.000
_cell.angle_alpha   90.00
_cell.angle_beta   90.00
_cell.angle_gamma   90.00
#
_symmetry.space_group_name_H-M   'P 1'
#
loop_
_entity.id
_entity.type
_entity.pdbx_description
1 polymer ?
#
loop_
_entity_poly.entity_id
_entity_poly.type
_entity_poly.pdbx_seq_one_letter_code
_entity_poly.pdbx_strand_id
1 'polypeptide(L)'
;LECGSTTNDAERQQQVSFAPTTFVTATRFVAKKSAKLNDLSDFKGKTVVSTAGTSNLKWLTETNGKENLGMQIIPAKDHADAFLMVDSGRAAAFFMDDILLYGLVANSKSPDQWMVSSKAYTVEPYGMIEPKGDPEFKKVVDDAVVALMKSGEVEKLYQKWFNSPIPPRNVNLKVPMSDALKKVIANPTDSGDPAAYR
;
A
#
# COMPACT_ATOMS: atom_id res chain seq x y z
N LEU A 1 6.05 17.61 -8.42
CA LEU A 1 5.29 16.94 -7.37
C LEU A 1 4.68 15.65 -7.91
N GLU A 2 4.90 14.52 -7.24
CA GLU A 2 4.24 13.25 -7.53
C GLU A 2 3.26 12.96 -6.36
N CYS A 3 2.00 12.71 -6.66
CA CYS A 3 0.92 12.52 -5.68
C CYS A 3 0.33 11.10 -5.76
N GLY A 4 1.16 10.11 -6.00
CA GLY A 4 0.75 8.71 -6.09
C GLY A 4 0.79 7.98 -4.75
N SER A 5 0.90 6.64 -4.84
CA SER A 5 0.97 5.72 -3.72
C SER A 5 2.42 5.30 -3.44
N THR A 6 3.33 6.28 -3.40
CA THR A 6 4.75 6.00 -3.20
C THR A 6 5.09 5.93 -1.72
N THR A 7 5.61 4.78 -1.30
CA THR A 7 6.12 4.58 0.07
C THR A 7 7.33 5.46 0.31
N ASN A 8 7.29 6.26 1.37
CA ASN A 8 8.41 7.02 1.87
C ASN A 8 9.33 6.09 2.67
N ASP A 9 10.54 5.88 2.20
CA ASP A 9 11.56 5.10 2.85
C ASP A 9 12.94 5.78 2.78
N ALA A 10 13.86 5.34 3.62
CA ALA A 10 15.20 5.94 3.73
C ALA A 10 16.03 5.83 2.44
N GLU A 11 15.79 4.81 1.61
CA GLU A 11 16.51 4.63 0.34
C GLU A 11 16.03 5.65 -0.69
N ARG A 12 14.71 5.82 -0.82
CA ARG A 12 14.11 6.82 -1.73
C ARG A 12 14.44 8.24 -1.31
N GLN A 13 14.52 8.51 0.00
CA GLN A 13 14.93 9.81 0.53
C GLN A 13 16.38 10.20 0.15
N GLN A 14 17.20 9.28 -0.32
CA GLN A 14 18.52 9.63 -0.85
C GLN A 14 18.42 10.36 -2.20
N GLN A 15 17.36 10.14 -2.97
CA GLN A 15 17.19 10.66 -4.33
C GLN A 15 16.14 11.78 -4.42
N VAL A 16 15.12 11.74 -3.57
CA VAL A 16 13.98 12.68 -3.57
C VAL A 16 13.68 13.17 -2.16
N SER A 17 12.90 14.24 -2.05
CA SER A 17 12.27 14.66 -0.79
C SER A 17 10.83 14.18 -0.75
N PHE A 18 10.29 14.07 0.45
CA PHE A 18 8.88 13.72 0.68
C PHE A 18 8.19 14.78 1.51
N ALA A 19 6.97 15.12 1.17
CA ALA A 19 6.06 15.85 2.03
C ALA A 19 5.64 14.99 3.24
N PRO A 20 5.02 15.57 4.28
CA PRO A 20 4.45 14.80 5.38
C PRO A 20 3.54 13.69 4.88
N THR A 21 3.64 12.53 5.52
CA THR A 21 2.92 11.31 5.15
C THR A 21 1.42 11.55 5.12
N THR A 22 0.79 11.26 3.98
CA THR A 22 -0.64 11.50 3.74
C THR A 22 -1.51 10.25 3.90
N PHE A 23 -0.90 9.07 3.89
CA PHE A 23 -1.56 7.79 4.07
C PHE A 23 -0.63 6.77 4.72
N VAL A 24 -1.18 5.81 5.49
CA VAL A 24 -0.40 4.70 6.04
C VAL A 24 -1.11 3.40 5.71
N THR A 25 -0.43 2.54 4.99
CA THR A 25 -0.88 1.22 4.56
C THR A 25 0.11 0.14 4.99
N ALA A 26 -0.10 -1.09 4.55
CA ALA A 26 0.76 -2.22 4.89
C ALA A 26 0.79 -3.24 3.76
N THR A 27 1.90 -3.91 3.57
CA THR A 27 1.95 -5.08 2.69
C THR A 27 1.08 -6.19 3.26
N ARG A 28 0.17 -6.69 2.41
CA ARG A 28 -0.65 -7.88 2.63
C ARG A 28 -0.62 -8.73 1.37
N PHE A 29 -1.34 -9.83 1.35
CA PHE A 29 -1.59 -10.56 0.11
C PHE A 29 -3.08 -10.68 -0.17
N VAL A 30 -3.43 -10.73 -1.46
CA VAL A 30 -4.74 -11.14 -1.93
C VAL A 30 -4.64 -12.52 -2.58
N ALA A 31 -5.61 -13.38 -2.29
CA ALA A 31 -5.72 -14.72 -2.86
C ALA A 31 -7.20 -15.11 -3.01
N LYS A 32 -7.49 -16.16 -3.77
CA LYS A 32 -8.82 -16.75 -3.79
C LYS A 32 -9.09 -17.45 -2.45
N LYS A 33 -10.27 -17.29 -1.87
CA LYS A 33 -10.68 -17.95 -0.62
C LYS A 33 -10.53 -19.47 -0.68
N SER A 34 -10.76 -20.05 -1.85
CA SER A 34 -10.60 -21.48 -2.10
C SER A 34 -9.18 -21.99 -1.94
N ALA A 35 -8.17 -21.12 -2.04
CA ALA A 35 -6.76 -21.47 -1.87
C ALA A 35 -6.38 -21.74 -0.39
N LYS A 36 -7.20 -21.26 0.58
CA LYS A 36 -7.03 -21.46 2.03
C LYS A 36 -5.63 -21.08 2.54
N LEU A 37 -5.10 -19.98 2.04
CA LEU A 37 -3.80 -19.43 2.43
C LEU A 37 -3.96 -18.46 3.59
N ASN A 38 -3.16 -18.60 4.64
CA ASN A 38 -3.28 -17.79 5.86
C ASN A 38 -1.98 -17.10 6.26
N ASP A 39 -0.82 -17.74 6.05
CA ASP A 39 0.48 -17.21 6.43
C ASP A 39 1.54 -17.51 5.36
N LEU A 40 2.73 -16.91 5.51
CA LEU A 40 3.86 -17.04 4.56
C LEU A 40 4.30 -18.50 4.37
N SER A 41 4.23 -19.32 5.40
CA SER A 41 4.54 -20.75 5.32
C SER A 41 3.69 -21.54 4.33
N ASP A 42 2.45 -21.06 4.05
CA ASP A 42 1.53 -21.72 3.11
C ASP A 42 1.97 -21.54 1.65
N PHE A 43 2.90 -20.61 1.40
CA PHE A 43 3.41 -20.32 0.06
C PHE A 43 4.66 -21.13 -0.32
N LYS A 44 5.11 -22.03 0.53
CA LYS A 44 6.30 -22.87 0.24
C LYS A 44 6.13 -23.59 -1.11
N GLY A 45 7.07 -23.36 -2.02
CA GLY A 45 7.07 -23.93 -3.37
C GLY A 45 6.00 -23.37 -4.31
N LYS A 46 5.20 -22.38 -3.89
CA LYS A 46 4.17 -21.78 -4.74
C LYS A 46 4.72 -20.59 -5.53
N THR A 47 4.09 -20.36 -6.67
CA THR A 47 4.29 -19.14 -7.44
C THR A 47 3.45 -18.02 -6.83
N VAL A 48 4.09 -16.88 -6.55
CA VAL A 48 3.45 -15.64 -6.06
C VAL A 48 3.86 -14.46 -6.93
N VAL A 49 3.11 -13.39 -6.90
CA VAL A 49 3.39 -12.21 -7.72
C VAL A 49 3.44 -10.96 -6.86
N SER A 50 4.27 -10.00 -7.25
CA SER A 50 4.24 -8.62 -6.78
C SER A 50 4.61 -7.68 -7.93
N THR A 51 4.27 -6.41 -7.82
CA THR A 51 4.52 -5.44 -8.90
C THR A 51 5.98 -5.00 -8.89
N ALA A 52 6.59 -4.94 -10.06
CA ALA A 52 7.98 -4.52 -10.24
C ALA A 52 8.21 -3.08 -9.73
N GLY A 53 9.37 -2.83 -9.12
CA GLY A 53 9.77 -1.51 -8.60
C GLY A 53 9.10 -1.09 -7.30
N THR A 54 8.35 -1.97 -6.62
CA THR A 54 7.67 -1.68 -5.35
C THR A 54 8.49 -2.12 -4.14
N SER A 55 8.27 -1.43 -3.00
CA SER A 55 8.77 -1.84 -1.69
C SER A 55 8.29 -3.25 -1.31
N ASN A 56 7.07 -3.61 -1.71
CA ASN A 56 6.48 -4.92 -1.47
C ASN A 56 7.26 -6.04 -2.16
N LEU A 57 7.65 -5.87 -3.43
CA LEU A 57 8.46 -6.86 -4.14
C LEU A 57 9.83 -7.02 -3.48
N LYS A 58 10.47 -5.92 -3.10
CA LYS A 58 11.75 -5.94 -2.37
C LYS A 58 11.62 -6.71 -1.06
N TRP A 59 10.67 -6.33 -0.21
CA TRP A 59 10.39 -7.00 1.06
C TRP A 59 10.11 -8.50 0.87
N LEU A 60 9.24 -8.86 -0.09
CA LEU A 60 8.87 -10.25 -0.37
C LEU A 60 10.09 -11.08 -0.78
N THR A 61 10.95 -10.53 -1.65
CA THR A 61 12.16 -11.20 -2.10
C THR A 61 13.16 -11.43 -0.96
N GLU A 62 13.38 -10.40 -0.14
CA GLU A 62 14.25 -10.51 1.03
C GLU A 62 13.73 -11.53 2.06
N THR A 63 12.43 -11.47 2.36
CA THR A 63 11.79 -12.38 3.31
C THR A 63 11.82 -13.81 2.81
N ASN A 64 11.53 -14.05 1.52
CA ASN A 64 11.63 -15.38 0.90
C ASN A 64 13.03 -15.98 1.06
N GLY A 65 14.08 -15.18 0.86
CA GLY A 65 15.46 -15.62 1.05
C GLY A 65 15.82 -15.86 2.50
N LYS A 66 15.51 -14.92 3.39
CA LYS A 66 15.85 -15.00 4.84
C LYS A 66 15.17 -16.15 5.55
N GLU A 67 13.91 -16.41 5.22
CA GLU A 67 13.10 -17.44 5.88
C GLU A 67 13.09 -18.79 5.11
N ASN A 68 13.82 -18.88 3.98
CA ASN A 68 13.89 -20.07 3.13
C ASN A 68 12.51 -20.60 2.73
N LEU A 69 11.59 -19.70 2.36
CA LEU A 69 10.21 -20.05 2.05
C LEU A 69 10.07 -20.78 0.72
N GLY A 70 11.06 -20.66 -0.19
CA GLY A 70 11.06 -21.36 -1.47
C GLY A 70 9.96 -20.92 -2.43
N MET A 71 9.43 -19.69 -2.28
CA MET A 71 8.46 -19.13 -3.22
C MET A 71 9.11 -18.84 -4.56
N GLN A 72 8.34 -19.02 -5.65
CA GLN A 72 8.68 -18.54 -6.97
C GLN A 72 8.03 -17.17 -7.16
N ILE A 73 8.82 -16.10 -7.10
CA ILE A 73 8.31 -14.73 -7.16
C ILE A 73 8.36 -14.22 -8.59
N ILE A 74 7.21 -13.77 -9.13
CA ILE A 74 7.10 -13.15 -10.44
C ILE A 74 6.91 -11.64 -10.26
N PRO A 75 7.79 -10.79 -10.82
CA PRO A 75 7.55 -9.36 -10.93
C PRO A 75 6.56 -9.08 -12.07
N ALA A 76 5.40 -8.53 -11.77
CA ALA A 76 4.44 -8.08 -12.77
C ALA A 76 4.71 -6.63 -13.18
N LYS A 77 4.29 -6.25 -14.39
CA LYS A 77 4.51 -4.89 -14.91
C LYS A 77 3.66 -3.83 -14.20
N ASP A 78 2.47 -4.20 -13.76
CA ASP A 78 1.53 -3.33 -13.03
C ASP A 78 0.61 -4.15 -12.11
N HIS A 79 -0.18 -3.45 -11.27
CA HIS A 79 -1.04 -4.09 -10.28
C HIS A 79 -2.21 -4.86 -10.90
N ALA A 80 -2.71 -4.41 -12.05
CA ALA A 80 -3.82 -5.08 -12.75
C ALA A 80 -3.35 -6.41 -13.36
N ASP A 81 -2.15 -6.43 -13.96
CA ASP A 81 -1.52 -7.65 -14.47
C ASP A 81 -1.24 -8.64 -13.33
N ALA A 82 -0.68 -8.16 -12.21
CA ALA A 82 -0.46 -8.99 -11.01
C ALA A 82 -1.75 -9.64 -10.51
N PHE A 83 -2.82 -8.87 -10.39
CA PHE A 83 -4.12 -9.38 -9.94
C PHE A 83 -4.71 -10.39 -10.95
N LEU A 84 -4.58 -10.14 -12.25
CA LEU A 84 -4.99 -11.05 -13.31
C LEU A 84 -4.23 -12.38 -13.26
N MET A 85 -2.95 -12.38 -12.88
CA MET A 85 -2.18 -13.61 -12.72
C MET A 85 -2.74 -14.50 -11.62
N VAL A 86 -3.25 -13.92 -10.53
CA VAL A 86 -3.92 -14.68 -9.47
C VAL A 86 -5.31 -15.14 -9.94
N ASP A 87 -6.05 -14.28 -10.63
CA ASP A 87 -7.39 -14.61 -11.13
C ASP A 87 -7.36 -15.78 -12.12
N SER A 88 -6.38 -15.81 -13.01
CA SER A 88 -6.16 -16.89 -13.99
C SER A 88 -5.50 -18.15 -13.40
N GLY A 89 -5.11 -18.15 -12.12
CA GLY A 89 -4.44 -19.29 -11.48
C GLY A 89 -2.95 -19.43 -11.81
N ARG A 90 -2.32 -18.44 -12.46
CA ARG A 90 -0.88 -18.42 -12.76
C ARG A 90 -0.03 -18.14 -11.52
N ALA A 91 -0.61 -17.45 -10.51
CA ALA A 91 -0.01 -17.22 -9.21
C ALA A 91 -1.01 -17.57 -8.11
N ALA A 92 -0.50 -18.01 -6.95
CA ALA A 92 -1.33 -18.34 -5.80
C ALA A 92 -1.81 -17.10 -5.04
N ALA A 93 -1.02 -16.04 -5.03
CA ALA A 93 -1.35 -14.77 -4.36
C ALA A 93 -0.58 -13.60 -4.97
N PHE A 94 -1.11 -12.39 -4.78
CA PHE A 94 -0.48 -11.12 -5.09
C PHE A 94 -0.18 -10.35 -3.80
N PHE A 95 1.09 -10.04 -3.56
CA PHE A 95 1.56 -9.26 -2.42
C PHE A 95 1.67 -7.79 -2.80
N MET A 96 0.94 -6.92 -2.09
CA MET A 96 0.88 -5.49 -2.34
C MET A 96 0.29 -4.76 -1.13
N ASP A 97 0.23 -3.45 -1.18
CA ASP A 97 -0.39 -2.61 -0.17
C ASP A 97 -1.89 -2.89 -0.07
N ASP A 98 -2.37 -3.07 1.14
CA ASP A 98 -3.73 -3.53 1.41
C ASP A 98 -4.80 -2.63 0.79
N ILE A 99 -4.62 -1.32 0.81
CA ILE A 99 -5.60 -0.38 0.23
C ILE A 99 -5.74 -0.57 -1.28
N LEU A 100 -4.65 -0.87 -1.99
CA LEU A 100 -4.68 -1.16 -3.42
C LEU A 100 -5.33 -2.51 -3.68
N LEU A 101 -5.04 -3.51 -2.84
CA LEU A 101 -5.69 -4.83 -2.92
C LEU A 101 -7.19 -4.73 -2.70
N TYR A 102 -7.66 -3.96 -1.70
CA TYR A 102 -9.09 -3.74 -1.48
C TYR A 102 -9.76 -3.10 -2.70
N GLY A 103 -9.10 -2.13 -3.33
CA GLY A 103 -9.59 -1.50 -4.56
C GLY A 103 -9.72 -2.49 -5.71
N LEU A 104 -8.73 -3.35 -5.94
CA LEU A 104 -8.75 -4.38 -6.99
C LEU A 104 -9.85 -5.41 -6.74
N VAL A 105 -9.96 -5.92 -5.52
CA VAL A 105 -11.02 -6.87 -5.13
C VAL A 105 -12.39 -6.27 -5.35
N ALA A 106 -12.64 -5.06 -4.85
CA ALA A 106 -13.92 -4.38 -4.95
C ALA A 106 -14.37 -4.13 -6.41
N ASN A 107 -13.40 -3.95 -7.32
CA ASN A 107 -13.64 -3.77 -8.74
C ASN A 107 -13.60 -5.06 -9.57
N SER A 108 -13.33 -6.21 -8.97
CA SER A 108 -13.32 -7.51 -9.64
C SER A 108 -14.75 -7.97 -10.02
N LYS A 109 -14.84 -8.94 -10.92
CA LYS A 109 -16.13 -9.51 -11.33
C LYS A 109 -16.85 -10.25 -10.21
N SER A 110 -16.12 -10.81 -9.27
CA SER A 110 -16.62 -11.64 -8.17
C SER A 110 -15.90 -11.33 -6.87
N PRO A 111 -16.16 -10.17 -6.23
CA PRO A 111 -15.45 -9.74 -5.02
C PRO A 111 -15.50 -10.75 -3.88
N ASP A 112 -16.61 -11.49 -3.75
CA ASP A 112 -16.79 -12.47 -2.68
C ASP A 112 -15.88 -13.70 -2.75
N GLN A 113 -15.24 -13.94 -3.90
CA GLN A 113 -14.29 -15.04 -4.07
C GLN A 113 -12.89 -14.75 -3.50
N TRP A 114 -12.62 -13.49 -3.19
CA TRP A 114 -11.32 -13.02 -2.78
C TRP A 114 -11.20 -12.84 -1.27
N MET A 115 -10.00 -13.00 -0.79
CA MET A 115 -9.60 -12.59 0.56
C MET A 115 -8.33 -11.75 0.49
N VAL A 116 -8.26 -10.74 1.33
CA VAL A 116 -7.01 -10.05 1.67
C VAL A 116 -6.58 -10.55 3.04
N SER A 117 -5.30 -10.87 3.22
CA SER A 117 -4.81 -11.42 4.48
C SER A 117 -5.09 -10.49 5.66
N SER A 118 -5.43 -11.04 6.81
CA SER A 118 -5.62 -10.26 8.04
C SER A 118 -4.30 -9.73 8.61
N LYS A 119 -3.20 -10.45 8.36
CA LYS A 119 -1.86 -10.10 8.83
C LYS A 119 -1.25 -9.03 7.93
N ALA A 120 -0.79 -7.95 8.52
CA ALA A 120 0.06 -6.94 7.90
C ALA A 120 1.53 -7.34 8.10
N TYR A 121 2.33 -7.24 7.06
CA TYR A 121 3.74 -7.65 7.07
C TYR A 121 4.70 -6.48 7.20
N THR A 122 4.31 -5.32 6.68
CA THR A 122 5.10 -4.08 6.72
C THR A 122 4.25 -2.92 7.20
N VAL A 123 4.88 -1.74 7.30
CA VAL A 123 4.22 -0.43 7.40
C VAL A 123 4.72 0.40 6.24
N GLU A 124 3.79 0.90 5.43
CA GLU A 124 4.06 1.62 4.19
C GLU A 124 3.48 3.05 4.29
N PRO A 125 4.28 4.05 4.74
CA PRO A 125 3.83 5.43 4.77
C PRO A 125 3.92 6.03 3.36
N TYR A 126 2.82 6.52 2.82
CA TYR A 126 2.82 7.24 1.54
C TYR A 126 3.08 8.72 1.73
N GLY A 127 3.98 9.26 0.96
CA GLY A 127 4.26 10.70 0.89
C GLY A 127 4.32 11.19 -0.55
N MET A 128 3.91 12.44 -0.76
CA MET A 128 4.11 13.08 -2.06
C MET A 128 5.59 13.31 -2.29
N ILE A 129 6.08 12.97 -3.50
CA ILE A 129 7.48 13.16 -3.86
C ILE A 129 7.71 14.58 -4.37
N GLU A 130 8.80 15.16 -3.91
CA GLU A 130 9.29 16.49 -4.27
C GLU A 130 10.73 16.41 -4.78
N PRO A 131 11.18 17.40 -5.59
CA PRO A 131 12.57 17.52 -5.97
C PRO A 131 13.47 17.63 -4.73
N LYS A 132 14.55 16.87 -4.70
CA LYS A 132 15.55 16.99 -3.64
C LYS A 132 16.36 18.27 -3.81
N GLY A 133 16.61 18.98 -2.71
CA GLY A 133 17.45 20.17 -2.70
C GLY A 133 16.69 21.47 -3.01
N ASP A 134 15.36 21.44 -3.03
CA ASP A 134 14.51 22.64 -3.13
C ASP A 134 13.74 22.88 -1.82
N PRO A 135 14.35 23.53 -0.83
CA PRO A 135 13.73 23.76 0.48
C PRO A 135 12.56 24.73 0.43
N GLU A 136 12.53 25.65 -0.52
CA GLU A 136 11.43 26.61 -0.65
C GLU A 136 10.18 25.93 -1.18
N PHE A 137 10.32 25.09 -2.21
CA PHE A 137 9.21 24.28 -2.72
C PHE A 137 8.72 23.28 -1.67
N LYS A 138 9.64 22.58 -1.00
CA LYS A 138 9.27 21.67 0.08
C LYS A 138 8.46 22.36 1.17
N LYS A 139 8.89 23.55 1.60
CA LYS A 139 8.17 24.32 2.62
C LYS A 139 6.73 24.64 2.20
N VAL A 140 6.50 25.04 0.95
CA VAL A 140 5.16 25.36 0.44
C VAL A 140 4.26 24.12 0.46
N VAL A 141 4.77 22.96 0.03
CA VAL A 141 4.01 21.72 0.00
C VAL A 141 3.75 21.21 1.43
N ASP A 142 4.76 21.21 2.29
CA ASP A 142 4.63 20.78 3.70
C ASP A 142 3.59 21.62 4.44
N ASP A 143 3.66 22.94 4.30
CA ASP A 143 2.71 23.87 4.93
C ASP A 143 1.27 23.60 4.46
N ALA A 144 1.07 23.35 3.16
CA ALA A 144 -0.23 23.02 2.59
C ALA A 144 -0.78 21.70 3.12
N VAL A 145 0.06 20.65 3.15
CA VAL A 145 -0.34 19.33 3.67
C VAL A 145 -0.67 19.39 5.16
N VAL A 146 0.16 20.08 5.95
CA VAL A 146 -0.09 20.25 7.40
C VAL A 146 -1.35 21.08 7.64
N ALA A 147 -1.59 22.14 6.87
CA ALA A 147 -2.83 22.92 6.97
C ALA A 147 -4.07 22.08 6.66
N LEU A 148 -4.00 21.22 5.62
CA LEU A 148 -5.07 20.31 5.26
C LEU A 148 -5.36 19.30 6.39
N MET A 149 -4.33 18.74 7.03
CA MET A 149 -4.48 17.85 8.17
C MET A 149 -5.15 18.55 9.36
N LYS A 150 -4.70 19.76 9.69
CA LYS A 150 -5.24 20.52 10.81
C LYS A 150 -6.68 21.03 10.60
N SER A 151 -7.12 21.16 9.37
CA SER A 151 -8.47 21.65 9.04
C SER A 151 -9.57 20.60 9.17
N GLY A 152 -9.22 19.31 9.34
CA GLY A 152 -10.17 18.20 9.31
C GLY A 152 -10.63 17.79 7.91
N GLU A 153 -10.03 18.37 6.86
CA GLU A 153 -10.38 18.00 5.48
C GLU A 153 -9.88 16.61 5.09
N VAL A 154 -8.77 16.15 5.69
CA VAL A 154 -8.25 14.79 5.43
C VAL A 154 -9.27 13.74 5.87
N GLU A 155 -9.91 13.90 7.03
CA GLU A 155 -10.93 12.99 7.52
C GLU A 155 -12.17 12.99 6.61
N LYS A 156 -12.59 14.15 6.10
CA LYS A 156 -13.70 14.26 5.13
C LYS A 156 -13.36 13.57 3.82
N LEU A 157 -12.13 13.79 3.29
CA LEU A 157 -11.65 13.12 2.09
C LEU A 157 -11.56 11.61 2.31
N TYR A 158 -11.09 11.16 3.47
CA TYR A 158 -11.04 9.75 3.81
C TYR A 158 -12.43 9.13 3.84
N GLN A 159 -13.38 9.78 4.51
CA GLN A 159 -14.78 9.33 4.54
C GLN A 159 -15.38 9.24 3.13
N LYS A 160 -15.11 10.24 2.28
CA LYS A 160 -15.60 10.26 0.91
C LYS A 160 -15.05 9.11 0.06
N TRP A 161 -13.74 8.83 0.14
CA TRP A 161 -13.08 7.92 -0.78
C TRP A 161 -12.98 6.47 -0.28
N PHE A 162 -13.06 6.24 1.03
CA PHE A 162 -12.89 4.91 1.62
C PHE A 162 -14.13 4.36 2.33
N ASN A 163 -15.08 5.24 2.72
CA ASN A 163 -16.26 4.85 3.50
C ASN A 163 -17.58 5.32 2.89
N SER A 164 -17.58 5.82 1.66
CA SER A 164 -18.78 6.22 0.91
C SER A 164 -18.77 5.58 -0.48
N PRO A 165 -19.93 5.51 -1.16
CA PRO A 165 -19.99 5.02 -2.53
C PRO A 165 -19.19 5.91 -3.49
N ILE A 166 -18.26 5.33 -4.24
CA ILE A 166 -17.36 6.02 -5.18
C ILE A 166 -17.90 5.86 -6.62
N PRO A 167 -18.15 6.99 -7.35
CA PRO A 167 -18.53 6.91 -8.76
C PRO A 167 -17.42 6.28 -9.62
N PRO A 168 -17.73 5.73 -10.80
CA PRO A 168 -19.07 5.56 -11.38
C PRO A 168 -19.79 4.30 -10.89
N ARG A 169 -19.11 3.38 -10.24
CA ARG A 169 -19.66 2.06 -9.86
C ARG A 169 -20.34 2.05 -8.49
N ASN A 170 -20.31 3.15 -7.77
CA ASN A 170 -20.80 3.26 -6.38
C ASN A 170 -20.21 2.21 -5.43
N VAL A 171 -18.94 1.84 -5.65
CA VAL A 171 -18.21 0.94 -4.78
C VAL A 171 -17.87 1.66 -3.48
N ASN A 172 -18.17 1.04 -2.34
CA ASN A 172 -17.72 1.49 -1.03
C ASN A 172 -16.71 0.47 -0.48
N LEU A 173 -15.48 0.90 -0.26
CA LEU A 173 -14.40 0.02 0.21
C LEU A 173 -14.59 -0.40 1.67
N LYS A 174 -15.31 0.40 2.48
CA LYS A 174 -15.58 0.15 3.91
C LYS A 174 -14.30 -0.08 4.71
N VAL A 175 -13.27 0.70 4.41
CA VAL A 175 -11.97 0.64 5.09
C VAL A 175 -11.91 1.73 6.15
N PRO A 176 -11.93 1.41 7.44
CA PRO A 176 -11.81 2.42 8.49
C PRO A 176 -10.40 3.03 8.48
N MET A 177 -10.31 4.31 8.84
CA MET A 177 -9.03 4.99 8.99
C MET A 177 -8.20 4.30 10.08
N SER A 178 -6.96 3.92 9.74
CA SER A 178 -6.05 3.26 10.67
C SER A 178 -5.60 4.19 11.81
N ASP A 179 -5.27 3.63 12.96
CA ASP A 179 -4.76 4.42 14.08
C ASP A 179 -3.39 5.05 13.76
N ALA A 180 -2.59 4.39 12.93
CA ALA A 180 -1.35 4.96 12.41
C ALA A 180 -1.61 6.25 11.61
N LEU A 181 -2.59 6.25 10.71
CA LEU A 181 -2.95 7.45 9.95
C LEU A 181 -3.51 8.56 10.85
N LYS A 182 -4.36 8.22 11.82
CA LYS A 182 -4.86 9.22 12.81
C LYS A 182 -3.71 9.87 13.59
N LYS A 183 -2.71 9.08 14.02
CA LYS A 183 -1.51 9.61 14.68
C LYS A 183 -0.73 10.58 13.79
N VAL A 184 -0.57 10.24 12.50
CA VAL A 184 0.12 11.11 11.53
C VAL A 184 -0.64 12.40 11.28
N ILE A 185 -1.97 12.37 11.16
CA ILE A 185 -2.78 13.57 11.01
C ILE A 185 -2.63 14.49 12.22
N ALA A 186 -2.59 13.92 13.43
CA ALA A 186 -2.40 14.68 14.66
C ALA A 186 -0.96 15.21 14.81
N ASN A 187 0.04 14.47 14.34
CA ASN A 187 1.46 14.79 14.42
C ASN A 187 2.13 14.54 13.07
N PRO A 188 2.03 15.45 12.11
CA PRO A 188 2.57 15.29 10.76
C PRO A 188 4.08 15.00 10.78
N THR A 189 4.50 14.02 9.98
CA THR A 189 5.90 13.62 9.84
C THR A 189 6.19 13.14 8.41
N ASP A 190 7.39 13.39 7.93
CA ASP A 190 7.94 12.88 6.67
C ASP A 190 9.02 11.82 6.93
N SER A 191 8.98 11.14 8.07
CA SER A 191 9.95 10.10 8.40
C SER A 191 9.91 8.94 7.40
N GLY A 192 11.08 8.52 6.92
CA GLY A 192 11.25 7.28 6.13
C GLY A 192 11.44 6.03 7.01
N ASP A 193 11.35 6.16 8.33
CA ASP A 193 11.43 5.03 9.26
C ASP A 193 10.04 4.50 9.60
N PRO A 194 9.71 3.24 9.25
CA PRO A 194 8.43 2.62 9.58
C PRO A 194 8.10 2.60 11.09
N ALA A 195 9.11 2.68 11.96
CA ALA A 195 8.90 2.71 13.41
C ALA A 195 8.18 3.98 13.88
N ALA A 196 8.28 5.08 13.14
CA ALA A 196 7.58 6.33 13.43
C ALA A 196 6.04 6.23 13.29
N TYR A 197 5.54 5.13 12.69
CA TYR A 197 4.12 4.92 12.35
C TYR A 197 3.45 3.77 13.14
N ARG A 198 4.12 3.25 14.15
CA ARG A 198 3.62 2.16 15.02
C ARG A 198 2.97 2.64 16.30
#